data_0332074a55d8bed1bca17289a9d7ccf0
#
_entry.id   0332074a55d8bed1bca17289a9d7ccf0
#
_cell.length_a   1.000
_cell.length_b   1.000
_cell.length_c   1.000
_cell.angle_alpha   90.00
_cell.angle_beta   90.00
_cell.angle_gamma   90.00
#
_symmetry.space_group_name_H-M   'P 1'
#
loop_
_entity.id
_entity.type
_entity.pdbx_description
1 polymer ?
#
loop_
_entity_poly.entity_id
_entity_poly.type
_entity_poly.pdbx_seq_one_letter_code
_entity_poly.pdbx_strand_id
1 'polypeptide(L)'
;MKVGQKVYIKDHYSNKEPNEYEIMKVGRIYFYIAINNTSRLYKCEIKSLRCIDYPVFKIYLSMQDYLDEQEYDSTLRYIERTISRAYGNKITLDQLRQIKRIIDGGEGAE
;
A
#
# COMPACT_ATOMS: atom_id res chain seq x y z
N MET A 1 15.98 6.24 5.32
CA MET A 1 16.26 5.79 3.94
C MET A 1 17.71 6.05 3.60
N LYS A 2 18.37 5.06 3.03
CA LYS A 2 19.81 5.17 2.75
C LYS A 2 20.20 4.35 1.53
N VAL A 3 21.36 4.71 0.95
CA VAL A 3 21.93 3.99 -0.20
C VAL A 3 22.17 2.52 0.18
N GLY A 4 21.86 1.63 -0.75
CA GLY A 4 21.95 0.19 -0.54
C GLY A 4 20.73 -0.45 0.04
N GLN A 5 19.79 0.34 0.56
CA GLN A 5 18.54 -0.18 1.09
C GLN A 5 17.70 -0.76 -0.04
N LYS A 6 17.03 -1.86 0.25
CA LYS A 6 16.13 -2.50 -0.72
C LYS A 6 14.74 -1.90 -0.64
N VAL A 7 14.12 -1.71 -1.80
CA VAL A 7 12.73 -1.28 -1.91
C VAL A 7 12.02 -2.20 -2.91
N TYR A 8 10.71 -2.16 -2.89
CA TYR A 8 9.88 -3.04 -3.73
C TYR A 8 8.97 -2.18 -4.60
N ILE A 9 8.97 -2.46 -5.89
CA ILE A 9 8.21 -1.65 -6.85
C ILE A 9 7.11 -2.50 -7.48
N LYS A 10 5.88 -1.99 -7.38
CA LYS A 10 4.70 -2.59 -8.00
C LYS A 10 4.25 -1.70 -9.15
N ASP A 11 4.20 -2.28 -10.34
CA ASP A 11 3.62 -1.62 -11.50
C ASP A 11 2.11 -1.72 -11.43
N HIS A 12 1.43 -0.59 -11.51
CA HIS A 12 -0.03 -0.53 -11.41
C HIS A 12 -0.73 -1.41 -12.46
N TYR A 13 -0.14 -1.51 -13.63
CA TYR A 13 -0.73 -2.28 -14.73
C TYR A 13 -0.32 -3.75 -14.78
N SER A 14 0.53 -4.17 -13.86
CA SER A 14 1.01 -5.55 -13.81
C SER A 14 0.26 -6.34 -12.74
N ASN A 15 -0.02 -7.61 -13.03
CA ASN A 15 -0.58 -8.52 -12.04
C ASN A 15 0.50 -9.23 -11.23
N LYS A 16 1.76 -8.93 -11.51
CA LYS A 16 2.88 -9.55 -10.81
C LYS A 16 3.12 -8.89 -9.46
N GLU A 17 3.72 -9.65 -8.57
CA GLU A 17 4.15 -9.11 -7.28
C GLU A 17 5.25 -8.06 -7.47
N PRO A 18 5.47 -7.20 -6.47
CA PRO A 18 6.55 -6.22 -6.55
C PRO A 18 7.91 -6.86 -6.73
N ASN A 19 8.76 -6.19 -7.48
CA ASN A 19 10.16 -6.58 -7.64
C ASN A 19 11.05 -5.80 -6.70
N GLU A 20 12.14 -6.42 -6.26
CA GLU A 20 13.12 -5.80 -5.39
C GLU A 20 14.12 -4.96 -6.18
N TYR A 21 14.39 -3.77 -5.70
CA TYR A 21 15.38 -2.87 -6.28
C TYR A 21 16.19 -2.22 -5.17
N GLU A 22 17.40 -1.77 -5.52
CA GLU A 22 18.31 -1.15 -4.57
C GLU A 22 18.32 0.35 -4.75
N ILE A 23 18.32 1.08 -3.65
CA ILE A 23 18.45 2.53 -3.67
C ILE A 23 19.90 2.88 -4.00
N MET A 24 20.11 3.65 -5.06
CA MET A 24 21.44 4.00 -5.54
C MET A 24 21.89 5.38 -5.07
N LYS A 25 20.96 6.26 -4.77
CA LYS A 25 21.27 7.62 -4.34
C LYS A 25 20.12 8.15 -3.50
N VAL A 26 20.43 8.90 -2.45
CA VAL A 26 19.41 9.51 -1.57
C VAL A 26 19.70 11.00 -1.42
N GLY A 27 18.70 11.81 -1.71
CA GLY A 27 18.73 13.23 -1.45
C GLY A 27 17.78 13.60 -0.32
N ARG A 28 17.49 14.87 -0.19
CA ARG A 28 16.60 15.36 0.86
C ARG A 28 15.12 15.07 0.55
N ILE A 29 14.73 15.20 -0.71
CA ILE A 29 13.35 15.06 -1.15
C ILE A 29 13.17 13.80 -2.00
N TYR A 30 14.21 13.44 -2.75
CA TYR A 30 14.14 12.36 -3.72
C TYR A 30 15.19 11.29 -3.43
N PHE A 31 14.86 10.09 -3.84
CA PHE A 31 15.85 9.01 -3.92
C PHE A 31 15.82 8.43 -5.33
N TYR A 32 16.86 7.68 -5.67
CA TYR A 32 17.06 7.20 -7.04
C TYR A 32 17.31 5.71 -7.04
N ILE A 33 16.66 5.02 -7.97
CA ILE A 33 16.76 3.57 -8.14
C ILE A 33 17.14 3.27 -9.58
N ALA A 34 17.84 2.16 -9.79
CA ALA A 34 18.11 1.63 -11.13
C ALA A 34 17.14 0.50 -11.41
N ILE A 35 16.43 0.59 -12.54
CA ILE A 35 15.46 -0.42 -12.94
C ILE A 35 15.97 -1.15 -14.18
N ASN A 36 15.80 -2.47 -14.19
CA ASN A 36 16.15 -3.32 -15.33
C ASN A 36 17.62 -3.26 -15.73
N ASN A 37 18.51 -3.17 -14.75
CA ASN A 37 19.97 -3.17 -14.98
C ASN A 37 20.44 -2.09 -15.95
N THR A 38 19.69 -0.99 -16.05
CA THR A 38 20.09 0.14 -16.88
C THR A 38 20.94 1.09 -16.05
N SER A 39 21.76 1.88 -16.73
CA SER A 39 22.54 2.94 -16.06
C SER A 39 21.66 4.13 -15.72
N ARG A 40 20.44 4.15 -16.19
CA ARG A 40 19.50 5.22 -15.92
C ARG A 40 18.92 5.08 -14.51
N LEU A 41 18.94 6.17 -13.77
CA LEU A 41 18.33 6.22 -12.45
C LEU A 41 16.93 6.84 -12.55
N TYR A 42 15.98 6.24 -11.86
CA TYR A 42 14.63 6.76 -11.77
C TYR A 42 14.48 7.56 -10.49
N LYS A 43 13.99 8.77 -10.63
CA LYS A 43 13.79 9.70 -9.52
C LYS A 43 12.48 9.39 -8.82
N CYS A 44 12.55 9.18 -7.51
CA CYS A 44 11.37 8.85 -6.71
C CYS A 44 11.27 9.80 -5.53
N GLU A 45 10.05 10.16 -5.17
CA GLU A 45 9.81 11.06 -4.05
C GLU A 45 9.76 10.26 -2.74
N ILE A 46 10.50 10.71 -1.73
CA ILE A 46 10.57 10.03 -0.44
C ILE A 46 9.22 10.06 0.27
N LYS A 47 8.56 11.19 0.26
CA LYS A 47 7.32 11.38 1.00
C LYS A 47 6.17 10.55 0.47
N SER A 48 5.98 10.52 -0.84
CA SER A 48 4.87 9.82 -1.47
C SER A 48 5.19 8.37 -1.85
N LEU A 49 6.46 8.00 -1.88
CA LEU A 49 6.93 6.70 -2.33
C LEU A 49 6.43 6.40 -3.75
N ARG A 50 6.53 7.40 -4.62
CA ARG A 50 6.15 7.26 -6.02
C ARG A 50 7.29 7.71 -6.92
N CYS A 51 7.42 7.03 -8.05
CA CYS A 51 8.39 7.39 -9.07
C CYS A 51 7.88 8.61 -9.85
N ILE A 52 8.70 9.64 -9.94
CA ILE A 52 8.34 10.87 -10.68
C ILE A 52 8.28 10.59 -12.17
N ASP A 53 9.23 9.79 -12.68
CA ASP A 53 9.31 9.47 -14.11
C ASP A 53 8.18 8.54 -14.55
N TYR A 54 7.75 7.66 -13.67
CA TYR A 54 6.69 6.70 -13.94
C TYR A 54 5.74 6.63 -12.75
N PRO A 55 4.74 7.53 -12.68
CA PRO A 55 3.82 7.59 -11.54
C PRO A 55 3.02 6.30 -11.29
N VAL A 56 2.98 5.41 -12.27
CA VAL A 56 2.30 4.11 -12.13
C VAL A 56 3.07 3.14 -11.25
N PHE A 57 4.34 3.44 -10.97
CA PHE A 57 5.16 2.62 -10.08
C PHE A 57 4.95 3.08 -8.64
N LYS A 58 4.42 2.18 -7.82
CA LYS A 58 4.31 2.43 -6.39
C LYS A 58 5.43 1.69 -5.67
N ILE A 59 6.05 2.37 -4.71
CA ILE A 59 7.22 1.88 -4.01
C ILE A 59 6.85 1.52 -2.58
N TYR A 60 7.30 0.34 -2.14
CA TYR A 60 7.10 -0.14 -0.77
C TYR A 60 8.47 -0.32 -0.13
N LEU A 61 8.58 0.11 1.12
CA LEU A 61 9.85 0.00 1.84
C LEU A 61 10.14 -1.44 2.28
N SER A 62 9.10 -2.28 2.33
CA SER A 62 9.26 -3.70 2.64
C SER A 62 8.18 -4.50 1.92
N MET A 63 8.44 -5.80 1.75
CA MET A 63 7.41 -6.69 1.19
C MET A 63 6.20 -6.78 2.14
N GLN A 64 6.44 -6.68 3.45
CA GLN A 64 5.36 -6.71 4.42
C GLN A 64 4.41 -5.52 4.24
N ASP A 65 4.94 -4.33 3.93
CA ASP A 65 4.10 -3.15 3.66
C ASP A 65 3.18 -3.41 2.47
N TYR A 66 3.69 -4.06 1.43
CA TYR A 66 2.88 -4.43 0.28
C TYR A 66 1.77 -5.42 0.68
N LEU A 67 2.14 -6.45 1.43
CA LEU A 67 1.18 -7.48 1.85
C LEU A 67 0.10 -6.90 2.76
N ASP A 68 0.47 -5.99 3.66
CA ASP A 68 -0.47 -5.31 4.54
C ASP A 68 -1.47 -4.46 3.75
N GLU A 69 -1.01 -3.79 2.72
CA GLU A 69 -1.90 -3.01 1.86
C GLU A 69 -2.88 -3.92 1.10
N GLN A 70 -2.39 -5.06 0.60
CA GLN A 70 -3.26 -6.02 -0.07
C GLN A 70 -4.31 -6.58 0.88
N GLU A 71 -3.92 -6.88 2.09
CA GLU A 71 -4.85 -7.38 3.11
C GLU A 71 -5.89 -6.30 3.46
N TYR A 72 -5.44 -5.06 3.65
CA TYR A 72 -6.34 -3.95 3.92
C TYR A 72 -7.39 -3.80 2.82
N ASP A 73 -6.96 -3.76 1.56
CA ASP A 73 -7.86 -3.57 0.43
C ASP A 73 -8.85 -4.73 0.30
N SER A 74 -8.39 -5.96 0.43
CA SER A 74 -9.26 -7.12 0.29
C SER A 74 -10.25 -7.22 1.45
N THR A 75 -9.82 -6.88 2.65
CA THR A 75 -10.67 -6.89 3.83
C THR A 75 -11.74 -5.79 3.74
N LEU A 76 -11.33 -4.61 3.30
CA LEU A 76 -12.27 -3.51 3.11
C LEU A 76 -13.34 -3.87 2.09
N ARG A 77 -12.96 -4.45 0.96
CA ARG A 77 -13.92 -4.88 -0.07
C ARG A 77 -14.87 -5.96 0.45
N TYR A 78 -14.34 -6.86 1.25
CA TYR A 78 -15.15 -7.92 1.86
C TYR A 78 -16.20 -7.30 2.78
N ILE A 79 -15.80 -6.37 3.64
CA ILE A 79 -16.70 -5.71 4.59
C ILE A 79 -17.76 -4.90 3.84
N GLU A 80 -17.36 -4.10 2.85
CA GLU A 80 -18.28 -3.32 2.05
C GLU A 80 -19.32 -4.20 1.36
N ARG A 81 -18.87 -5.30 0.77
CA ARG A 81 -19.73 -6.22 0.06
C ARG A 81 -20.70 -6.91 1.00
N THR A 82 -20.22 -7.30 2.17
CA THR A 82 -21.03 -7.99 3.17
C THR A 82 -22.12 -7.05 3.70
N ILE A 83 -21.75 -5.80 3.99
CA ILE A 83 -22.71 -4.81 4.48
C ILE A 83 -23.74 -4.47 3.39
N SER A 84 -23.30 -4.28 2.15
CA SER A 84 -24.19 -3.97 1.03
C SER A 84 -25.20 -5.07 0.74
N ARG A 85 -24.85 -6.31 1.07
CA ARG A 85 -25.72 -7.46 0.86
C ARG A 85 -26.52 -7.84 2.11
N ALA A 86 -26.53 -6.98 3.11
CA ALA A 86 -27.16 -7.26 4.39
C ALA A 86 -28.70 -7.34 4.35
N TYR A 87 -29.29 -7.09 3.19
CA TYR A 87 -30.71 -7.33 2.98
C TYR A 87 -31.13 -8.71 3.42
N GLY A 88 -30.26 -9.67 3.27
CA GLY A 88 -30.53 -11.04 3.59
C GLY A 88 -30.43 -11.36 5.05
N ASN A 89 -30.37 -10.37 5.91
CA ASN A 89 -30.37 -10.55 7.36
C ASN A 89 -29.19 -11.34 7.93
N LYS A 90 -28.07 -11.26 7.26
CA LYS A 90 -26.87 -11.94 7.77
C LYS A 90 -26.10 -11.13 8.79
N ILE A 91 -26.44 -9.85 8.93
CA ILE A 91 -25.80 -8.97 9.92
C ILE A 91 -26.88 -8.50 10.87
N THR A 92 -26.65 -8.70 12.16
CA THR A 92 -27.59 -8.25 13.18
C THR A 92 -27.37 -6.80 13.53
N LEU A 93 -28.36 -6.18 14.18
CA LEU A 93 -28.24 -4.81 14.66
C LEU A 93 -27.07 -4.67 15.63
N ASP A 94 -26.86 -5.68 16.49
CA ASP A 94 -25.76 -5.65 17.44
C ASP A 94 -24.42 -5.65 16.72
N GLN A 95 -24.28 -6.45 15.67
CA GLN A 95 -23.06 -6.46 14.86
C GLN A 95 -22.83 -5.11 14.20
N LEU A 96 -23.87 -4.49 13.68
CA LEU A 96 -23.78 -3.16 13.09
C LEU A 96 -23.36 -2.11 14.11
N ARG A 97 -23.87 -2.20 15.32
CA ARG A 97 -23.47 -1.30 16.41
C ARG A 97 -21.99 -1.45 16.74
N GLN A 98 -21.50 -2.68 16.75
CA GLN A 98 -20.08 -2.93 17.00
C GLN A 98 -19.19 -2.39 15.89
N ILE A 99 -19.61 -2.57 14.64
CA ILE A 99 -18.90 -2.02 13.49
C ILE A 99 -18.85 -0.50 13.58
N LYS A 100 -19.98 0.12 13.86
CA LYS A 100 -20.03 1.57 14.02
C LYS A 100 -19.09 2.06 15.12
N ARG A 101 -19.06 1.35 16.23
CA ARG A 101 -18.17 1.69 17.35
C ARG A 101 -16.71 1.64 16.93
N ILE A 102 -16.33 0.61 16.17
CA ILE A 102 -14.96 0.47 15.68
C ILE A 102 -14.60 1.61 14.74
N ILE A 103 -15.49 1.93 13.81
CA ILE A 103 -15.29 3.03 12.85
C ILE A 103 -15.12 4.36 13.58
N ASP A 104 -15.90 4.58 14.60
CA ASP A 104 -15.84 5.82 15.40
C ASP A 104 -14.68 5.81 16.39
N GLY A 105 -13.80 4.81 16.31
CA GLY A 105 -12.66 4.69 17.23
C GLY A 105 -13.05 4.21 18.61
N GLY A 106 -14.16 3.46 18.70
CA GLY A 106 -14.79 3.11 19.96
C GLY A 106 -13.89 2.47 21.00
N GLU A 107 -13.10 1.50 20.61
CA GLU A 107 -12.22 0.82 21.57
C GLU A 107 -11.11 1.72 22.08
N GLY A 108 -10.63 2.61 21.23
CA GLY A 108 -9.63 3.57 21.63
C GLY A 108 -10.21 4.80 22.31
N ALA A 109 -11.49 4.99 22.20
CA ALA A 109 -12.16 6.19 22.72
C ALA A 109 -12.64 6.03 24.17
N GLU A 110 -12.49 4.87 24.71
CA GLU A 110 -12.92 4.61 26.09
C GLU A 110 -12.12 5.33 27.14
#